data_50c3f8e46d9749b7c0523c95176a61f7
#
_entry.id   50c3f8e46d9749b7c0523c95176a61f7
#
_cell.length_a   1.000
_cell.length_b   1.000
_cell.length_c   1.000
_cell.angle_alpha   90.00
_cell.angle_beta   90.00
_cell.angle_gamma   90.00
#
_symmetry.space_group_name_H-M   'P 1'
#
loop_
_entity.id
_entity.type
_entity.pdbx_description
1 polymer ?
#
loop_
_entity_poly.entity_id
_entity_poly.type
_entity_poly.pdbx_seq_one_letter_code
_entity_poly.pdbx_strand_id
1 'polypeptide(L)'
;MKNQNCSGLLLEQAAAWFSEKSKQYRVPLISGAVFGLLAYMFAFTNKLINHDDVSALFSKGGTHTLGRWGLDILEYIFPNYSMPWIYGLMAIALMSAAVCVMIRCLSLDNSALKLVFAGSVIAFPSLIGTFGYMFTVNSFALAFLLCVVSVRLLLEKQPF
;
A
#
# COMPACT_ATOMS: atom_id res chain seq x y z
N MET A 1 5.41 14.60 43.33
CA MET A 1 4.71 15.31 42.22
C MET A 1 5.62 15.59 41.01
N LYS A 2 6.57 14.69 40.64
CA LYS A 2 7.52 14.92 39.52
C LYS A 2 7.34 14.00 38.28
N ASN A 3 6.43 13.01 38.37
CA ASN A 3 6.26 12.02 37.25
C ASN A 3 5.16 12.32 36.24
N GLN A 4 4.31 13.32 36.48
CA GLN A 4 3.24 13.65 35.53
C GLN A 4 3.73 14.52 34.34
N ASN A 5 4.81 15.27 34.51
CA ASN A 5 5.33 16.14 33.45
C ASN A 5 6.17 15.41 32.40
N CYS A 6 6.72 14.23 32.72
CA CYS A 6 7.60 13.52 31.79
C CYS A 6 6.79 12.80 30.69
N SER A 7 5.62 12.23 31.03
CA SER A 7 4.74 11.58 30.05
C SER A 7 4.07 12.59 29.09
N GLY A 8 3.71 13.78 29.59
CA GLY A 8 3.18 14.85 28.75
C GLY A 8 4.20 15.33 27.71
N LEU A 9 5.44 15.56 28.14
CA LEU A 9 6.55 15.96 27.26
C LEU A 9 6.86 14.91 26.18
N LEU A 10 6.83 13.63 26.52
CA LEU A 10 7.03 12.54 25.57
C LEU A 10 5.90 12.45 24.53
N LEU A 11 4.67 12.65 24.97
CA LEU A 11 3.51 12.68 24.06
C LEU A 11 3.53 13.90 23.13
N GLU A 12 3.89 15.07 23.63
CA GLU A 12 4.06 16.29 22.80
C GLU A 12 5.20 16.14 21.79
N GLN A 13 6.34 15.59 22.21
CA GLN A 13 7.46 15.32 21.31
C GLN A 13 7.10 14.29 20.23
N ALA A 14 6.40 13.22 20.62
CA ALA A 14 5.90 12.23 19.66
C ALA A 14 4.90 12.86 18.69
N ALA A 15 3.96 13.66 19.18
CA ALA A 15 2.97 14.35 18.34
C ALA A 15 3.63 15.35 17.38
N ALA A 16 4.61 16.13 17.84
CA ALA A 16 5.36 17.05 16.99
C ALA A 16 6.17 16.30 15.91
N TRP A 17 6.84 15.21 16.28
CA TRP A 17 7.57 14.36 15.35
C TRP A 17 6.65 13.73 14.30
N PHE A 18 5.47 13.20 14.70
CA PHE A 18 4.45 12.70 13.79
C PHE A 18 3.91 13.80 12.87
N SER A 19 3.66 14.99 13.39
CA SER A 19 3.17 16.13 12.62
C SER A 19 4.18 16.57 11.55
N GLU A 20 5.45 16.68 11.90
CA GLU A 20 6.51 17.08 10.97
C GLU A 20 6.74 16.02 9.90
N LYS A 21 6.81 14.74 10.29
CA LYS A 21 6.94 13.63 9.34
C LYS A 21 5.69 13.47 8.46
N SER A 22 4.49 13.69 8.99
CA SER A 22 3.26 13.59 8.20
C SER A 22 3.20 14.62 7.08
N LYS A 23 3.74 15.83 7.29
CA LYS A 23 3.82 16.87 6.25
C LYS A 23 4.61 16.41 5.03
N GLN A 24 5.71 15.69 5.23
CA GLN A 24 6.56 15.17 4.15
C GLN A 24 5.84 14.14 3.28
N TYR A 25 4.99 13.30 3.89
CA TYR A 25 4.27 12.23 3.19
C TYR A 25 2.86 12.63 2.73
N ARG A 26 2.39 13.80 3.11
CA ARG A 26 1.04 14.25 2.80
C ARG A 26 0.75 14.31 1.30
N VAL A 27 1.67 14.87 0.53
CA VAL A 27 1.51 14.98 -0.93
C VAL A 27 1.44 13.59 -1.59
N PRO A 28 2.40 12.66 -1.39
CA PRO A 28 2.33 11.35 -2.04
C PRO A 28 1.17 10.49 -1.54
N LEU A 29 0.76 10.59 -0.28
CA LEU A 29 -0.39 9.84 0.24
C LEU A 29 -1.71 10.33 -0.37
N ILE A 30 -1.92 11.66 -0.41
CA ILE A 30 -3.14 12.24 -0.99
C ILE A 30 -3.17 11.98 -2.50
N SER A 31 -2.06 12.22 -3.21
CA SER A 31 -2.00 11.95 -4.65
C SER A 31 -2.19 10.46 -4.94
N GLY A 32 -1.59 9.58 -4.15
CA GLY A 32 -1.77 8.14 -4.27
C GLY A 32 -3.23 7.72 -4.09
N ALA A 33 -3.90 8.23 -3.08
CA ALA A 33 -5.31 7.96 -2.86
C ALA A 33 -6.18 8.50 -4.02
N VAL A 34 -5.95 9.73 -4.47
CA VAL A 34 -6.72 10.34 -5.56
C VAL A 34 -6.51 9.59 -6.87
N PHE A 35 -5.25 9.37 -7.29
CA PHE A 35 -4.97 8.64 -8.53
C PHE A 35 -5.42 7.18 -8.45
N GLY A 36 -5.26 6.52 -7.30
CA GLY A 36 -5.74 5.16 -7.09
C GLY A 36 -7.25 5.05 -7.20
N LEU A 37 -7.99 5.96 -6.58
CA LEU A 37 -9.45 5.99 -6.73
C LEU A 37 -9.87 6.27 -8.16
N LEU A 38 -9.29 7.27 -8.82
CA LEU A 38 -9.62 7.59 -10.22
C LEU A 38 -9.32 6.42 -11.17
N ALA A 39 -8.21 5.71 -10.96
CA ALA A 39 -7.81 4.59 -11.81
C ALA A 39 -8.65 3.33 -11.57
N TYR A 40 -9.03 3.03 -10.32
CA TYR A 40 -9.57 1.71 -9.95
C TYR A 40 -11.00 1.74 -9.41
N MET A 41 -11.62 2.92 -9.19
CA MET A 41 -12.99 3.02 -8.68
C MET A 41 -13.99 2.27 -9.56
N PHE A 42 -13.78 2.25 -10.88
CA PHE A 42 -14.61 1.48 -11.80
C PHE A 42 -14.59 -0.02 -11.47
N ALA A 43 -13.41 -0.59 -11.17
CA ALA A 43 -13.28 -1.99 -10.79
C ALA A 43 -13.96 -2.30 -9.44
N PHE A 44 -13.98 -1.33 -8.50
CA PHE A 44 -14.63 -1.50 -7.21
C PHE A 44 -16.17 -1.49 -7.30
N THR A 45 -16.72 -0.67 -8.21
CA THR A 45 -18.15 -0.46 -8.35
C THR A 45 -18.82 -1.45 -9.31
N ASN A 46 -18.11 -1.87 -10.36
CA ASN A 46 -18.71 -2.63 -11.46
C ASN A 46 -18.42 -4.13 -11.41
N LYS A 47 -17.77 -4.63 -10.34
CA LYS A 47 -17.44 -6.05 -10.21
C LYS A 47 -16.98 -6.64 -11.54
N LEU A 48 -15.85 -6.16 -12.06
CA LEU A 48 -15.20 -6.77 -13.21
C LEU A 48 -14.73 -8.16 -12.78
N ILE A 49 -15.63 -9.11 -12.87
CA ILE A 49 -15.44 -10.46 -12.35
C ILE A 49 -14.52 -11.20 -13.31
N ASN A 50 -13.31 -11.47 -12.87
CA ASN A 50 -12.47 -12.49 -13.48
C ASN A 50 -13.03 -13.87 -13.09
N HIS A 51 -12.77 -14.88 -13.90
CA HIS A 51 -13.19 -16.26 -13.63
C HIS A 51 -12.79 -16.74 -12.22
N ASP A 52 -11.58 -16.38 -11.77
CA ASP A 52 -11.08 -16.76 -10.46
C ASP A 52 -11.78 -16.01 -9.32
N ASP A 53 -12.17 -14.75 -9.54
CA ASP A 53 -12.92 -13.95 -8.56
C ASP A 53 -14.35 -14.50 -8.35
N VAL A 54 -14.96 -15.15 -9.34
CA VAL A 54 -16.29 -15.77 -9.19
C VAL A 54 -16.25 -16.86 -8.11
N SER A 55 -15.24 -17.71 -8.14
CA SER A 55 -15.07 -18.74 -7.12
C SER A 55 -14.77 -18.14 -5.74
N ALA A 56 -14.00 -17.04 -5.68
CA ALA A 56 -13.64 -16.34 -4.47
C ALA A 56 -14.79 -15.53 -3.83
N LEU A 57 -15.94 -15.38 -4.50
CA LEU A 57 -17.14 -14.79 -3.90
C LEU A 57 -17.82 -15.73 -2.90
N PHE A 58 -17.71 -17.05 -3.12
CA PHE A 58 -18.48 -18.06 -2.38
C PHE A 58 -17.59 -19.04 -1.61
N SER A 59 -16.30 -19.11 -1.95
CA SER A 59 -15.33 -19.98 -1.30
C SER A 59 -13.97 -19.30 -1.24
N LYS A 60 -13.11 -19.80 -0.36
CA LYS A 60 -11.70 -19.35 -0.36
C LYS A 60 -11.03 -19.75 -1.67
N GLY A 61 -10.43 -18.78 -2.36
CA GLY A 61 -9.65 -19.03 -3.57
C GLY A 61 -8.49 -19.99 -3.25
N GLY A 62 -8.43 -21.15 -3.95
CA GLY A 62 -7.39 -22.16 -3.73
C GLY A 62 -6.06 -21.73 -4.35
N THR A 63 -5.08 -21.37 -3.53
CA THR A 63 -3.72 -21.01 -3.98
C THR A 63 -2.72 -22.16 -3.73
N HIS A 64 -3.07 -23.12 -2.86
CA HIS A 64 -2.22 -24.24 -2.42
C HIS A 64 -1.67 -25.10 -3.57
N THR A 65 -2.48 -25.39 -4.57
CA THR A 65 -2.09 -26.28 -5.69
C THR A 65 -1.11 -25.61 -6.67
N LEU A 66 -0.93 -24.29 -6.60
CA LEU A 66 -0.11 -23.53 -7.53
C LEU A 66 1.31 -23.20 -7.00
N GLY A 67 1.68 -23.77 -5.84
CA GLY A 67 2.99 -23.52 -5.22
C GLY A 67 3.17 -22.08 -4.69
N ARG A 68 2.08 -21.32 -4.54
CA ARG A 68 2.10 -19.93 -4.06
C ARG A 68 2.03 -19.84 -2.54
N TRP A 69 2.93 -20.56 -1.86
CA TRP A 69 2.98 -20.68 -0.39
C TRP A 69 2.95 -19.33 0.36
N GLY A 70 3.48 -18.26 -0.23
CA GLY A 70 3.42 -16.92 0.34
C GLY A 70 1.99 -16.36 0.44
N LEU A 71 1.13 -16.67 -0.55
CA LEU A 71 -0.28 -16.29 -0.49
C LEU A 71 -1.02 -17.09 0.60
N ASP A 72 -0.67 -18.35 0.80
CA ASP A 72 -1.26 -19.22 1.84
C ASP A 72 -0.99 -18.66 3.24
N ILE A 73 0.23 -18.15 3.48
CA ILE A 73 0.56 -17.46 4.74
C ILE A 73 -0.25 -16.17 4.89
N LEU A 74 -0.36 -15.39 3.82
CA LEU A 74 -1.07 -14.11 3.85
C LEU A 74 -2.60 -14.29 3.95
N GLU A 75 -3.14 -15.45 3.60
CA GLU A 75 -4.56 -15.79 3.76
C GLU A 75 -5.04 -15.71 5.22
N TYR A 76 -4.15 -15.93 6.18
CA TYR A 76 -4.47 -15.73 7.60
C TYR A 76 -4.73 -14.26 7.95
N ILE A 77 -4.13 -13.32 7.20
CA ILE A 77 -4.27 -11.87 7.41
C ILE A 77 -5.34 -11.31 6.46
N PHE A 78 -5.30 -11.73 5.21
CA PHE A 78 -6.20 -11.32 4.15
C PHE A 78 -6.92 -12.56 3.60
N PRO A 79 -8.07 -12.93 4.16
CA PRO A 79 -8.85 -14.05 3.64
C PRO A 79 -9.13 -13.86 2.15
N ASN A 80 -8.90 -14.92 1.35
CA ASN A 80 -9.01 -14.91 -0.10
C ASN A 80 -10.47 -14.83 -0.59
N TYR A 81 -11.25 -13.90 -0.04
CA TYR A 81 -12.58 -13.55 -0.52
C TYR A 81 -12.51 -12.30 -1.39
N SER A 82 -13.33 -12.23 -2.43
CA SER A 82 -13.41 -11.03 -3.25
C SER A 82 -14.22 -9.94 -2.55
N MET A 83 -13.55 -8.94 -1.99
CA MET A 83 -14.14 -7.77 -1.32
C MET A 83 -13.64 -6.48 -1.99
N PRO A 84 -14.18 -6.09 -3.15
CA PRO A 84 -13.60 -5.04 -4.01
C PRO A 84 -13.32 -3.72 -3.29
N TRP A 85 -14.27 -3.21 -2.51
CA TRP A 85 -14.09 -1.95 -1.80
C TRP A 85 -13.05 -2.01 -0.70
N ILE A 86 -13.13 -3.00 0.17
CA ILE A 86 -12.23 -3.13 1.32
C ILE A 86 -10.82 -3.40 0.82
N TYR A 87 -10.67 -4.40 -0.03
CA TYR A 87 -9.36 -4.82 -0.54
C TYR A 87 -8.76 -3.80 -1.51
N GLY A 88 -9.60 -3.17 -2.34
CA GLY A 88 -9.16 -2.13 -3.23
C GLY A 88 -8.61 -0.91 -2.48
N LEU A 89 -9.31 -0.45 -1.44
CA LEU A 89 -8.84 0.66 -0.60
C LEU A 89 -7.56 0.30 0.18
N MET A 90 -7.49 -0.91 0.74
CA MET A 90 -6.29 -1.39 1.41
C MET A 90 -5.10 -1.49 0.45
N ALA A 91 -5.30 -2.01 -0.75
CA ALA A 91 -4.25 -2.09 -1.77
C ALA A 91 -3.74 -0.70 -2.17
N ILE A 92 -4.64 0.28 -2.39
CA ILE A 92 -4.25 1.67 -2.65
C ILE A 92 -3.44 2.25 -1.47
N ALA A 93 -3.83 1.97 -0.23
CA ALA A 93 -3.10 2.43 0.94
C ALA A 93 -1.70 1.82 1.02
N LEU A 94 -1.56 0.50 0.82
CA LEU A 94 -0.27 -0.20 0.80
C LEU A 94 0.63 0.30 -0.34
N MET A 95 0.08 0.49 -1.53
CA MET A 95 0.80 1.05 -2.68
C MET A 95 1.24 2.48 -2.42
N SER A 96 0.38 3.32 -1.82
CA SER A 96 0.73 4.69 -1.44
C SER A 96 1.86 4.72 -0.40
N ALA A 97 1.86 3.79 0.56
CA ALA A 97 2.96 3.62 1.51
C ALA A 97 4.26 3.24 0.80
N ALA A 98 4.21 2.30 -0.16
CA ALA A 98 5.37 1.93 -0.96
C ALA A 98 5.93 3.13 -1.74
N VAL A 99 5.07 3.93 -2.37
CA VAL A 99 5.45 5.16 -3.06
C VAL A 99 6.15 6.15 -2.12
N CYS A 100 5.68 6.30 -0.88
CA CYS A 100 6.35 7.15 0.11
C CYS A 100 7.78 6.67 0.40
N VAL A 101 8.00 5.36 0.50
CA VAL A 101 9.34 4.79 0.69
C VAL A 101 10.20 5.02 -0.56
N MET A 102 9.66 4.81 -1.76
CA MET A 102 10.37 5.06 -3.03
C MET A 102 10.81 6.52 -3.16
N ILE A 103 9.93 7.47 -2.85
CA ILE A 103 10.23 8.92 -2.87
C ILE A 103 11.41 9.24 -1.94
N ARG A 104 11.48 8.58 -0.79
CA ARG A 104 12.64 8.73 0.12
C ARG A 104 13.92 8.12 -0.47
N CYS A 105 13.83 6.94 -1.08
CA CYS A 105 14.99 6.31 -1.73
C CYS A 105 15.57 7.19 -2.84
N LEU A 106 14.68 7.86 -3.58
CA LEU A 106 15.04 8.75 -4.70
C LEU A 106 15.34 10.19 -4.26
N SER A 107 15.21 10.51 -2.96
CA SER A 107 15.42 11.86 -2.41
C SER A 107 14.65 12.95 -3.17
N LEU A 108 13.39 12.65 -3.54
CA LEU A 108 12.56 13.62 -4.26
C LEU A 108 12.01 14.66 -3.27
N ASP A 109 12.41 15.94 -3.43
CA ASP A 109 11.98 17.03 -2.55
C ASP A 109 10.85 17.86 -3.14
N ASN A 110 10.82 18.02 -4.46
CA ASN A 110 9.82 18.84 -5.15
C ASN A 110 8.43 18.20 -5.09
N SER A 111 7.44 18.97 -4.61
CA SER A 111 6.05 18.50 -4.47
C SER A 111 5.40 18.10 -5.78
N ALA A 112 5.72 18.79 -6.90
CA ALA A 112 5.19 18.43 -8.21
C ALA A 112 5.76 17.09 -8.69
N LEU A 113 7.07 16.85 -8.48
CA LEU A 113 7.68 15.57 -8.81
C LEU A 113 7.10 14.44 -7.95
N LYS A 114 6.86 14.67 -6.65
CA LYS A 114 6.20 13.69 -5.77
C LYS A 114 4.80 13.32 -6.28
N LEU A 115 4.02 14.31 -6.71
CA LEU A 115 2.68 14.11 -7.24
C LEU A 115 2.72 13.29 -8.54
N VAL A 116 3.53 13.71 -9.51
CA VAL A 116 3.66 13.02 -10.81
C VAL A 116 4.17 11.59 -10.60
N PHE A 117 5.19 11.41 -9.76
CA PHE A 117 5.75 10.10 -9.46
C PHE A 117 4.71 9.17 -8.81
N ALA A 118 3.99 9.66 -7.79
CA ALA A 118 2.94 8.89 -7.14
C ALA A 118 1.82 8.48 -8.12
N GLY A 119 1.38 9.42 -8.96
CA GLY A 119 0.39 9.16 -9.99
C GLY A 119 0.87 8.12 -11.01
N SER A 120 2.10 8.27 -11.50
CA SER A 120 2.68 7.35 -12.48
C SER A 120 2.84 5.92 -11.94
N VAL A 121 3.24 5.75 -10.68
CA VAL A 121 3.39 4.42 -10.07
C VAL A 121 2.03 3.79 -9.80
N ILE A 122 1.08 4.52 -9.21
CA ILE A 122 -0.21 3.96 -8.80
C ILE A 122 -1.15 3.74 -9.98
N ALA A 123 -1.17 4.65 -10.95
CA ALA A 123 -1.99 4.49 -12.16
C ALA A 123 -1.26 3.73 -13.29
N PHE A 124 -0.18 3.02 -12.97
CA PHE A 124 0.57 2.29 -14.00
C PHE A 124 -0.28 1.18 -14.62
N PRO A 125 -0.38 1.11 -15.96
CA PRO A 125 -1.33 0.22 -16.65
C PRO A 125 -1.24 -1.26 -16.28
N SER A 126 -0.04 -1.78 -15.96
CA SER A 126 0.10 -3.19 -15.56
C SER A 126 -0.54 -3.52 -14.22
N LEU A 127 -0.77 -2.53 -13.36
CA LEU A 127 -1.48 -2.73 -12.09
C LEU A 127 -2.98 -3.01 -12.29
N ILE A 128 -3.55 -2.65 -13.44
CA ILE A 128 -4.94 -2.98 -13.78
C ILE A 128 -5.15 -4.50 -13.70
N GLY A 129 -4.18 -5.27 -14.20
CA GLY A 129 -4.21 -6.74 -14.09
C GLY A 129 -4.23 -7.22 -12.64
N THR A 130 -3.46 -6.57 -11.75
CA THR A 130 -3.43 -6.91 -10.32
C THR A 130 -4.77 -6.60 -9.64
N PHE A 131 -5.37 -5.45 -9.95
CA PHE A 131 -6.69 -5.08 -9.45
C PHE A 131 -7.85 -5.89 -10.08
N GLY A 132 -7.60 -6.61 -11.18
CA GLY A 132 -8.53 -7.61 -11.72
C GLY A 132 -8.66 -8.86 -10.85
N TYR A 133 -7.71 -9.12 -9.94
CA TYR A 133 -7.72 -10.23 -8.98
C TYR A 133 -7.93 -9.71 -7.56
N MET A 134 -9.15 -9.25 -7.25
CA MET A 134 -9.46 -8.57 -5.98
C MET A 134 -9.21 -9.42 -4.74
N PHE A 135 -9.35 -10.74 -4.83
CA PHE A 135 -9.11 -11.65 -3.70
C PHE A 135 -7.63 -11.75 -3.29
N THR A 136 -6.68 -11.38 -4.16
CA THR A 136 -5.23 -11.43 -3.87
C THR A 136 -4.54 -10.06 -3.96
N VAL A 137 -5.24 -9.00 -4.32
CA VAL A 137 -4.66 -7.67 -4.57
C VAL A 137 -3.86 -7.14 -3.37
N ASN A 138 -4.33 -7.37 -2.14
CA ASN A 138 -3.63 -6.94 -0.93
C ASN A 138 -2.30 -7.65 -0.72
N SER A 139 -2.25 -8.95 -1.05
CA SER A 139 -1.03 -9.75 -0.95
C SER A 139 0.03 -9.24 -1.92
N PHE A 140 -0.36 -8.90 -3.15
CA PHE A 140 0.55 -8.29 -4.13
C PHE A 140 0.99 -6.90 -3.71
N ALA A 141 0.08 -6.05 -3.21
CA ALA A 141 0.41 -4.72 -2.73
C ALA A 141 1.36 -4.77 -1.52
N LEU A 142 1.14 -5.71 -0.60
CA LEU A 142 2.03 -5.94 0.54
C LEU A 142 3.41 -6.45 0.10
N ALA A 143 3.47 -7.40 -0.83
CA ALA A 143 4.73 -7.91 -1.38
C ALA A 143 5.53 -6.78 -2.05
N PHE A 144 4.86 -5.91 -2.81
CA PHE A 144 5.49 -4.74 -3.42
C PHE A 144 6.03 -3.78 -2.35
N LEU A 145 5.27 -3.47 -1.31
CA LEU A 145 5.72 -2.63 -0.19
C LEU A 145 6.96 -3.24 0.50
N LEU A 146 6.93 -4.55 0.81
CA LEU A 146 8.05 -5.24 1.45
C LEU A 146 9.30 -5.23 0.57
N CYS A 147 9.15 -5.40 -0.75
CA CYS A 147 10.25 -5.30 -1.70
C CYS A 147 10.89 -3.91 -1.66
N VAL A 148 10.09 -2.84 -1.73
CA VAL A 148 10.60 -1.46 -1.67
C VAL A 148 11.26 -1.15 -0.32
N VAL A 149 10.69 -1.62 0.79
CA VAL A 149 11.30 -1.48 2.13
C VAL A 149 12.64 -2.21 2.21
N SER A 150 12.73 -3.41 1.63
CA SER A 150 13.99 -4.17 1.59
C SER A 150 15.09 -3.43 0.83
N VAL A 151 14.74 -2.84 -0.31
CA VAL A 151 15.68 -1.98 -1.07
C VAL A 151 16.12 -0.79 -0.23
N ARG A 152 15.18 -0.14 0.47
CA ARG A 152 15.50 0.99 1.36
C ARG A 152 16.49 0.61 2.45
N LEU A 153 16.28 -0.53 3.11
CA LEU A 153 17.18 -1.04 4.16
C LEU A 153 18.56 -1.38 3.63
N LEU A 154 18.65 -1.88 2.40
CA LEU A 154 19.93 -2.14 1.75
C LEU A 154 20.70 -0.83 1.47
N LEU A 155 20.00 0.19 0.96
CA LEU A 155 20.59 1.50 0.69
C LEU A 155 21.08 2.20 1.98
N GLU A 156 20.36 2.04 3.10
CA GLU A 156 20.78 2.62 4.39
C GLU A 156 22.03 1.94 4.98
N LYS A 157 22.30 0.68 4.63
CA LYS A 157 23.47 -0.07 5.11
C LYS A 157 24.74 0.15 4.27
N GLN A 158 24.63 0.75 3.11
CA GLN A 158 25.77 1.10 2.25
C GLN A 158 26.16 2.53 2.55
N PRO A 159 27.25 2.79 3.32
CA PRO A 159 27.82 4.13 3.38
C PRO A 159 28.46 4.42 2.01
N PHE A 160 27.89 5.33 1.28
CA PHE A 160 28.54 5.93 0.10
C PHE A 160 29.55 6.97 0.57
#